data_ae2c4c2fe831b1cec4caf81b355cc402
#
_entry.id   ae2c4c2fe831b1cec4caf81b355cc402
#
_cell.length_a   1.000
_cell.length_b   1.000
_cell.length_c   1.000
_cell.angle_alpha   90.00
_cell.angle_beta   90.00
_cell.angle_gamma   90.00
#
_symmetry.space_group_name_H-M   'P 1'
#
loop_
_entity.id
_entity.type
_entity.pdbx_description
1 polymer ?
#
loop_
_entity_poly.entity_id
_entity_poly.type
_entity_poly.pdbx_seq_one_letter_code
_entity_poly.pdbx_strand_id
1 'polypeptide(L)'
;MEELGDIFAYVDQNFDEMIEEVKEFCSFRSTEGDKEGLLKTSKFLEEKLSQAEISYRKITEGGAPLFFAEKKGKIEDAKGRNASHPCLLFYNHYDVVEEGDRTLWTGEPFKPEIRGNILYGRGVSDNKGPLLSRIQAVKSILDVRGALPVDVKFAFDGEEETSSPSLNKFSIREPELFQDLTRADLCLWENGRRDKEGRPWARFGVRGSISFDLSVKTSKKDIHARMGTIIPSASWRLIWALASLKGEDEKIAIEGFYDDVRPVTRADEVILEAFPYDEESLKQQMGLSELLRGTRGLDL
;
A
#
# COMPACT_ATOMS: atom_id res chain seq x y z
N MET A 1 -16.17 -18.62 15.45
CA MET A 1 -15.47 -17.75 16.43
C MET A 1 -14.90 -18.55 17.61
N GLU A 2 -15.57 -19.62 18.08
CA GLU A 2 -15.02 -20.51 19.12
C GLU A 2 -13.70 -21.18 18.71
N GLU A 3 -13.51 -21.52 17.43
CA GLU A 3 -12.29 -22.16 16.91
C GLU A 3 -11.01 -21.32 16.94
N LEU A 4 -11.13 -19.99 17.12
CA LEU A 4 -9.98 -19.07 17.16
C LEU A 4 -9.73 -18.46 18.55
N GLY A 5 -10.51 -18.89 19.56
CA GLY A 5 -10.45 -18.31 20.89
C GLY A 5 -9.07 -18.41 21.57
N ASP A 6 -8.38 -19.52 21.37
CA ASP A 6 -7.03 -19.74 21.89
C ASP A 6 -5.96 -18.87 21.19
N ILE A 7 -6.12 -18.63 19.88
CA ILE A 7 -5.21 -17.74 19.15
C ILE A 7 -5.42 -16.28 19.60
N PHE A 8 -6.68 -15.87 19.78
CA PHE A 8 -6.95 -14.54 20.31
C PHE A 8 -6.44 -14.35 21.74
N ALA A 9 -6.61 -15.35 22.60
CA ALA A 9 -6.05 -15.33 23.95
C ALA A 9 -4.51 -15.22 23.94
N TYR A 10 -3.84 -15.93 23.03
CA TYR A 10 -2.40 -15.80 22.84
C TYR A 10 -2.00 -14.39 22.41
N VAL A 11 -2.72 -13.81 21.43
CA VAL A 11 -2.48 -12.43 20.98
C VAL A 11 -2.67 -11.44 22.12
N ASP A 12 -3.76 -11.56 22.89
CA ASP A 12 -4.03 -10.70 24.04
C ASP A 12 -2.94 -10.78 25.12
N GLN A 13 -2.41 -11.96 25.38
CA GLN A 13 -1.32 -12.18 26.34
C GLN A 13 0.02 -11.57 25.90
N ASN A 14 0.26 -11.49 24.58
CA ASN A 14 1.52 -10.99 24.01
C ASN A 14 1.37 -9.59 23.39
N PHE A 15 0.20 -8.95 23.57
CA PHE A 15 -0.15 -7.72 22.87
C PHE A 15 0.85 -6.59 23.11
N ASP A 16 1.28 -6.39 24.34
CA ASP A 16 2.22 -5.30 24.69
C ASP A 16 3.57 -5.50 23.99
N GLU A 17 4.09 -6.74 23.96
CA GLU A 17 5.33 -7.08 23.26
C GLU A 17 5.18 -6.84 21.75
N MET A 18 4.07 -7.29 21.16
CA MET A 18 3.77 -7.09 19.75
C MET A 18 3.71 -5.60 19.36
N ILE A 19 3.16 -4.76 20.22
CA ILE A 19 3.12 -3.32 20.01
C ILE A 19 4.50 -2.68 20.15
N GLU A 20 5.33 -3.10 21.11
CA GLU A 20 6.71 -2.60 21.23
C GLU A 20 7.55 -2.98 20.00
N GLU A 21 7.37 -4.16 19.42
CA GLU A 21 8.00 -4.53 18.14
C GLU A 21 7.57 -3.61 17.00
N VAL A 22 6.28 -3.26 16.90
CA VAL A 22 5.79 -2.29 15.90
C VAL A 22 6.42 -0.92 16.12
N LYS A 23 6.53 -0.46 17.37
CA LYS A 23 7.17 0.82 17.70
C LYS A 23 8.65 0.81 17.32
N GLU A 24 9.38 -0.25 17.63
CA GLU A 24 10.77 -0.41 17.23
C GLU A 24 10.91 -0.39 15.70
N PHE A 25 10.11 -1.16 14.98
CA PHE A 25 10.14 -1.21 13.52
C PHE A 25 9.86 0.15 12.88
N CYS A 26 8.89 0.90 13.41
CA CYS A 26 8.57 2.23 12.95
C CYS A 26 9.57 3.31 13.40
N SER A 27 10.48 3.00 14.34
CA SER A 27 11.52 3.93 14.76
C SER A 27 12.65 4.07 13.72
N PHE A 28 12.83 3.08 12.85
CA PHE A 28 13.83 3.14 11.78
C PHE A 28 13.33 4.04 10.66
N ARG A 29 14.15 5.05 10.30
CA ARG A 29 13.84 6.00 9.23
C ARG A 29 14.17 5.37 7.87
N SER A 30 13.24 4.58 7.31
CA SER A 30 13.41 3.93 6.00
C SER A 30 12.85 4.77 4.86
N THR A 31 13.25 6.04 4.80
CA THR A 31 12.85 6.96 3.71
C THR A 31 13.77 6.82 2.50
N GLU A 32 13.34 7.35 1.35
CA GLU A 32 14.18 7.45 0.16
C GLU A 32 15.51 8.14 0.50
N GLY A 33 16.62 7.54 0.07
CA GLY A 33 17.97 8.09 0.32
C GLY A 33 18.57 7.80 1.69
N ASP A 34 17.79 7.37 2.70
CA ASP A 34 18.33 6.93 4.00
C ASP A 34 18.75 5.46 3.97
N LYS A 35 19.92 5.21 3.41
CA LYS A 35 20.46 3.84 3.28
C LYS A 35 20.66 3.13 4.61
N GLU A 36 21.00 3.87 5.67
CA GLU A 36 21.19 3.29 7.01
C GLU A 36 19.86 2.86 7.62
N GLY A 37 18.84 3.71 7.52
CA GLY A 37 17.48 3.40 7.97
C GLY A 37 16.89 2.21 7.22
N LEU A 38 17.01 2.17 5.89
CA LEU A 38 16.58 1.03 5.07
C LEU A 38 17.32 -0.27 5.44
N LEU A 39 18.63 -0.20 5.70
CA LEU A 39 19.40 -1.36 6.13
C LEU A 39 18.96 -1.88 7.51
N LYS A 40 18.75 -1.01 8.49
CA LYS A 40 18.23 -1.38 9.81
C LYS A 40 16.88 -2.04 9.71
N THR A 41 15.98 -1.44 8.92
CA THR A 41 14.63 -1.97 8.65
C THR A 41 14.68 -3.35 8.01
N SER A 42 15.54 -3.52 7.00
CA SER A 42 15.76 -4.82 6.31
C SER A 42 16.28 -5.90 7.29
N LYS A 43 17.22 -5.59 8.16
CA LYS A 43 17.75 -6.52 9.17
C LYS A 43 16.69 -6.92 10.20
N PHE A 44 15.89 -5.98 10.65
CA PHE A 44 14.78 -6.26 11.56
C PHE A 44 13.78 -7.24 10.93
N LEU A 45 13.45 -7.07 9.64
CA LEU A 45 12.59 -8.02 8.91
C LEU A 45 13.21 -9.43 8.85
N GLU A 46 14.51 -9.53 8.56
CA GLU A 46 15.21 -10.81 8.54
C GLU A 46 15.12 -11.52 9.91
N GLU A 47 15.29 -10.75 10.99
CA GLU A 47 15.16 -11.28 12.35
C GLU A 47 13.74 -11.76 12.66
N LYS A 48 12.71 -10.97 12.30
CA LYS A 48 11.31 -11.35 12.57
C LYS A 48 10.85 -12.54 11.73
N LEU A 49 11.24 -12.63 10.47
CA LEU A 49 10.98 -13.81 9.64
C LEU A 49 11.66 -15.05 10.20
N SER A 50 12.92 -14.93 10.66
CA SER A 50 13.66 -16.02 11.26
C SER A 50 13.06 -16.49 12.59
N GLN A 51 12.65 -15.56 13.46
CA GLN A 51 11.96 -15.85 14.73
C GLN A 51 10.61 -16.55 14.53
N ALA A 52 9.92 -16.24 13.43
CA ALA A 52 8.68 -16.91 13.04
C ALA A 52 8.89 -18.20 12.24
N GLU A 53 10.15 -18.64 12.07
CA GLU A 53 10.51 -19.81 11.26
C GLU A 53 9.93 -19.76 9.82
N ILE A 54 9.86 -18.55 9.24
CA ILE A 54 9.41 -18.32 7.88
C ILE A 54 10.65 -18.25 6.99
N SER A 55 10.75 -19.15 6.01
CA SER A 55 11.84 -19.13 5.04
C SER A 55 11.71 -17.95 4.11
N TYR A 56 12.83 -17.33 3.73
CA TYR A 56 12.79 -16.17 2.84
C TYR A 56 13.95 -16.15 1.84
N ARG A 57 13.72 -15.45 0.73
CA ARG A 57 14.73 -15.07 -0.25
C ARG A 57 14.81 -13.56 -0.30
N LYS A 58 16.03 -13.04 -0.18
CA LYS A 58 16.33 -11.61 -0.33
C LYS A 58 16.91 -11.35 -1.71
N ILE A 59 16.33 -10.41 -2.45
CA ILE A 59 16.72 -10.02 -3.80
C ILE A 59 17.11 -8.55 -3.81
N THR A 60 18.26 -8.23 -4.41
CA THR A 60 18.77 -6.86 -4.49
C THR A 60 18.96 -6.48 -5.96
N GLU A 61 18.29 -5.43 -6.40
CA GLU A 61 18.32 -4.89 -7.77
C GLU A 61 19.01 -3.53 -7.87
N GLY A 62 19.85 -3.21 -6.88
CA GLY A 62 20.58 -1.94 -6.80
C GLY A 62 19.94 -0.89 -5.91
N GLY A 63 18.69 -1.11 -5.48
CA GLY A 63 17.96 -0.32 -4.49
C GLY A 63 17.77 -1.05 -3.17
N ALA A 64 16.67 -0.76 -2.48
CA ALA A 64 16.31 -1.48 -1.26
C ALA A 64 15.98 -2.95 -1.57
N PRO A 65 16.37 -3.89 -0.68
CA PRO A 65 16.11 -5.31 -0.92
C PRO A 65 14.61 -5.65 -0.97
N LEU A 66 14.27 -6.56 -1.87
CA LEU A 66 12.97 -7.24 -1.89
C LEU A 66 13.05 -8.49 -1.03
N PHE A 67 11.97 -8.82 -0.31
CA PHE A 67 11.86 -10.06 0.41
C PHE A 67 10.68 -10.88 -0.13
N PHE A 68 10.95 -12.11 -0.50
CA PHE A 68 9.92 -13.11 -0.81
C PHE A 68 10.04 -14.22 0.23
N ALA A 69 9.02 -14.35 1.06
CA ALA A 69 9.03 -15.30 2.15
C ALA A 69 7.87 -16.28 2.03
N GLU A 70 8.05 -17.50 2.56
CA GLU A 70 7.05 -18.56 2.47
C GLU A 70 7.04 -19.42 3.73
N LYS A 71 5.83 -19.78 4.18
CA LYS A 71 5.57 -20.83 5.15
C LYS A 71 4.51 -21.76 4.61
N LYS A 72 4.83 -23.03 4.46
CA LYS A 72 3.88 -24.05 3.99
C LYS A 72 2.86 -24.39 5.08
N GLY A 73 1.62 -24.50 4.66
CA GLY A 73 0.57 -25.07 5.47
C GLY A 73 0.72 -26.58 5.65
N LYS A 74 0.02 -27.12 6.64
CA LYS A 74 -0.11 -28.57 6.83
C LYS A 74 -1.58 -28.90 7.02
N ILE A 75 -2.23 -29.38 5.97
CA ILE A 75 -3.55 -29.99 6.05
C ILE A 75 -3.41 -31.44 5.59
N GLU A 76 -3.88 -32.33 6.41
CA GLU A 76 -4.03 -33.73 6.01
C GLU A 76 -5.45 -33.94 5.49
N ASP A 77 -5.58 -34.64 4.35
CA ASP A 77 -6.90 -35.11 3.90
C ASP A 77 -7.43 -36.18 4.89
N ALA A 78 -8.68 -36.59 4.70
CA ALA A 78 -9.32 -37.62 5.52
C ALA A 78 -8.55 -38.98 5.55
N LYS A 79 -7.48 -39.11 4.76
CA LYS A 79 -6.60 -40.29 4.71
C LYS A 79 -5.17 -40.01 5.22
N GLY A 80 -4.94 -38.87 5.86
CA GLY A 80 -3.62 -38.46 6.39
C GLY A 80 -2.61 -38.11 5.30
N ARG A 81 -3.03 -37.72 4.11
CA ARG A 81 -2.15 -37.30 3.02
C ARG A 81 -2.13 -35.79 2.91
N ASN A 82 -0.95 -35.20 2.63
CA ASN A 82 -0.87 -33.77 2.33
C ASN A 82 -1.81 -33.42 1.17
N ALA A 83 -2.83 -32.59 1.46
CA ALA A 83 -3.73 -32.04 0.46
C ALA A 83 -3.10 -30.82 -0.22
N SER A 84 -3.57 -30.50 -1.42
CA SER A 84 -3.28 -29.20 -2.01
C SER A 84 -3.92 -28.11 -1.16
N HIS A 85 -3.15 -27.10 -0.76
CA HIS A 85 -3.63 -26.01 0.08
C HIS A 85 -3.83 -24.75 -0.77
N PRO A 86 -4.85 -23.94 -0.46
CA PRO A 86 -4.90 -22.57 -0.95
C PRO A 86 -3.65 -21.81 -0.50
N CYS A 87 -3.16 -20.92 -1.33
CA CYS A 87 -2.03 -20.06 -1.04
C CYS A 87 -2.48 -18.61 -0.88
N LEU A 88 -2.15 -18.02 0.25
CA LEU A 88 -2.39 -16.61 0.55
C LEU A 88 -1.07 -15.83 0.42
N LEU A 89 -1.05 -14.81 -0.43
CA LEU A 89 0.05 -13.87 -0.54
C LEU A 89 -0.29 -12.59 0.23
N PHE A 90 0.62 -12.14 1.07
CA PHE A 90 0.62 -10.80 1.64
C PHE A 90 1.63 -9.94 0.89
N TYR A 91 1.18 -8.82 0.32
CA TYR A 91 2.06 -7.78 -0.18
C TYR A 91 2.09 -6.61 0.80
N ASN A 92 3.28 -6.16 1.15
CA ASN A 92 3.52 -5.00 1.99
C ASN A 92 4.83 -4.32 1.60
N HIS A 93 4.99 -3.07 2.04
CA HIS A 93 6.26 -2.36 1.92
C HIS A 93 6.81 -1.93 3.29
N TYR A 94 8.12 -1.73 3.35
CA TYR A 94 8.80 -1.35 4.59
C TYR A 94 9.53 -0.01 4.51
N ASP A 95 9.55 0.61 3.33
CA ASP A 95 9.91 2.01 3.18
C ASP A 95 8.77 2.92 3.63
N VAL A 96 9.07 4.19 3.80
CA VAL A 96 8.10 5.21 4.20
C VAL A 96 8.46 6.53 3.55
N VAL A 97 7.46 7.38 3.29
CA VAL A 97 7.69 8.76 2.85
C VAL A 97 8.37 9.59 3.94
N GLU A 98 9.05 10.65 3.55
CA GLU A 98 9.60 11.66 4.46
C GLU A 98 8.52 12.19 5.41
N GLU A 99 8.93 12.70 6.56
CA GLU A 99 8.02 13.26 7.57
C GLU A 99 7.24 14.49 7.09
N GLY A 100 7.72 15.18 6.05
CA GLY A 100 7.14 16.41 5.55
C GLY A 100 7.27 17.58 6.53
N ASP A 101 6.25 18.43 6.61
CA ASP A 101 6.24 19.57 7.52
C ASP A 101 6.12 19.12 8.98
N ARG A 102 7.23 19.27 9.73
CA ARG A 102 7.34 18.90 11.15
C ARG A 102 6.36 19.65 12.05
N THR A 103 5.88 20.82 11.65
CA THR A 103 4.92 21.61 12.45
C THR A 103 3.53 20.99 12.50
N LEU A 104 3.22 20.07 11.58
CA LEU A 104 1.97 19.32 11.54
C LEU A 104 1.97 18.09 12.44
N TRP A 105 3.12 17.74 13.02
CA TRP A 105 3.25 16.60 13.93
C TRP A 105 3.15 17.08 15.38
N THR A 106 2.37 16.37 16.18
CA THR A 106 2.28 16.60 17.63
C THR A 106 3.34 15.86 18.44
N GLY A 107 4.16 15.03 17.79
CA GLY A 107 5.26 14.25 18.36
C GLY A 107 6.36 14.02 17.35
N GLU A 108 7.35 13.18 17.69
CA GLU A 108 8.43 12.82 16.80
C GLU A 108 7.97 11.74 15.82
N PRO A 109 8.01 11.95 14.48
CA PRO A 109 7.50 11.00 13.48
C PRO A 109 8.07 9.60 13.61
N PHE A 110 9.38 9.46 13.88
CA PHE A 110 10.11 8.20 14.03
C PHE A 110 10.32 7.79 15.49
N LYS A 111 9.48 8.27 16.39
CA LYS A 111 9.40 7.84 17.78
C LYS A 111 7.93 7.52 18.11
N PRO A 112 7.43 6.36 17.67
CA PRO A 112 6.02 6.02 17.82
C PRO A 112 5.56 6.05 19.28
N GLU A 113 4.39 6.62 19.52
CA GLU A 113 3.82 6.77 20.85
C GLU A 113 2.34 6.44 20.87
N ILE A 114 1.86 5.86 21.98
CA ILE A 114 0.46 5.58 22.20
C ILE A 114 -0.18 6.80 22.86
N ARG A 115 -1.28 7.28 22.29
CA ARG A 115 -2.14 8.32 22.87
C ARG A 115 -3.57 7.79 22.95
N GLY A 116 -4.05 7.55 24.16
CA GLY A 116 -5.28 6.79 24.35
C GLY A 116 -5.12 5.36 23.82
N ASN A 117 -5.95 4.98 22.84
CA ASN A 117 -5.93 3.65 22.23
C ASN A 117 -5.36 3.67 20.80
N ILE A 118 -4.62 4.71 20.42
CA ILE A 118 -4.10 4.89 19.06
C ILE A 118 -2.58 5.03 19.12
N LEU A 119 -1.89 4.25 18.29
CA LEU A 119 -0.46 4.37 18.07
C LEU A 119 -0.20 5.38 16.94
N TYR A 120 0.61 6.40 17.22
CA TYR A 120 0.98 7.45 16.27
C TYR A 120 2.46 7.33 15.92
N GLY A 121 2.78 7.45 14.64
CA GLY A 121 4.15 7.47 14.13
C GLY A 121 4.18 7.28 12.62
N ARG A 122 5.28 7.65 11.97
CA ARG A 122 5.49 7.39 10.55
C ARG A 122 5.60 5.88 10.32
N GLY A 123 4.88 5.35 9.31
CA GLY A 123 4.89 3.93 8.99
C GLY A 123 3.94 3.05 9.84
N VAL A 124 3.34 3.58 10.91
CA VAL A 124 2.42 2.80 11.76
C VAL A 124 1.20 2.31 10.99
N SER A 125 0.63 3.14 10.13
CA SER A 125 -0.51 2.78 9.28
C SER A 125 -0.05 2.36 7.88
N ASP A 126 1.01 2.96 7.36
CA ASP A 126 1.50 2.83 6.00
C ASP A 126 3.02 2.71 6.00
N ASN A 127 3.57 1.50 5.92
CA ASN A 127 2.90 0.18 5.87
C ASN A 127 3.53 -0.80 6.88
N LYS A 128 4.49 -0.34 7.73
CA LYS A 128 5.24 -1.17 8.69
C LYS A 128 4.36 -1.85 9.74
N GLY A 129 3.35 -1.14 10.27
CA GLY A 129 2.41 -1.72 11.22
C GLY A 129 1.62 -2.88 10.62
N PRO A 130 0.91 -2.72 9.48
CA PRO A 130 0.25 -3.81 8.78
C PRO A 130 1.20 -4.95 8.38
N LEU A 131 2.41 -4.64 7.92
CA LEU A 131 3.42 -5.64 7.57
C LEU A 131 3.75 -6.54 8.78
N LEU A 132 4.14 -5.92 9.89
CA LEU A 132 4.58 -6.67 11.07
C LEU A 132 3.43 -7.44 11.71
N SER A 133 2.22 -6.85 11.77
CA SER A 133 1.04 -7.53 12.31
C SER A 133 0.67 -8.80 11.54
N ARG A 134 0.95 -8.88 10.23
CA ARG A 134 0.75 -10.10 9.43
C ARG A 134 1.76 -11.18 9.78
N ILE A 135 3.03 -10.82 10.01
CA ILE A 135 4.05 -11.76 10.48
C ILE A 135 3.67 -12.27 11.88
N GLN A 136 3.27 -11.36 12.79
CA GLN A 136 2.83 -11.69 14.15
C GLN A 136 1.60 -12.60 14.15
N ALA A 137 0.61 -12.36 13.26
CA ALA A 137 -0.55 -13.23 13.12
C ALA A 137 -0.17 -14.65 12.69
N VAL A 138 0.69 -14.77 11.67
CA VAL A 138 1.19 -16.08 11.22
C VAL A 138 1.97 -16.78 12.34
N LYS A 139 2.85 -16.05 13.04
CA LYS A 139 3.59 -16.60 14.20
C LYS A 139 2.64 -17.06 15.30
N SER A 140 1.62 -16.28 15.66
CA SER A 140 0.63 -16.64 16.68
C SER A 140 -0.09 -17.96 16.35
N ILE A 141 -0.48 -18.13 15.08
CA ILE A 141 -1.09 -19.40 14.64
C ILE A 141 -0.11 -20.56 14.77
N LEU A 142 1.14 -20.36 14.37
CA LEU A 142 2.18 -21.41 14.48
C LEU A 142 2.47 -21.79 15.92
N ASP A 143 2.61 -20.81 16.81
CA ASP A 143 2.89 -21.02 18.23
C ASP A 143 1.74 -21.77 18.94
N VAL A 144 0.50 -21.47 18.59
CA VAL A 144 -0.68 -22.09 19.21
C VAL A 144 -1.06 -23.42 18.56
N ARG A 145 -0.99 -23.51 17.23
CA ARG A 145 -1.49 -24.69 16.46
C ARG A 145 -0.38 -25.58 15.92
N GLY A 146 0.86 -25.12 15.90
CA GLY A 146 2.00 -25.84 15.33
C GLY A 146 2.02 -25.90 13.80
N ALA A 147 0.96 -25.46 13.13
CA ALA A 147 0.84 -25.47 11.67
C ALA A 147 -0.14 -24.42 11.17
N LEU A 148 0.04 -24.00 9.92
CA LEU A 148 -0.91 -23.11 9.20
C LEU A 148 -1.95 -23.94 8.45
N PRO A 149 -3.20 -23.46 8.35
CA PRO A 149 -4.26 -24.10 7.58
C PRO A 149 -4.15 -23.86 6.06
N VAL A 150 -3.25 -22.97 5.62
CA VAL A 150 -3.03 -22.61 4.22
C VAL A 150 -1.53 -22.36 4.00
N ASP A 151 -1.08 -22.40 2.75
CA ASP A 151 0.23 -21.88 2.40
C ASP A 151 0.20 -20.36 2.52
N VAL A 152 1.23 -19.76 3.10
CA VAL A 152 1.36 -18.31 3.22
C VAL A 152 2.65 -17.86 2.54
N LYS A 153 2.51 -16.87 1.69
CA LYS A 153 3.62 -16.14 1.07
C LYS A 153 3.60 -14.68 1.48
N PHE A 154 4.79 -14.07 1.47
CA PHE A 154 4.96 -12.64 1.65
C PHE A 154 5.85 -12.09 0.54
N ALA A 155 5.48 -10.91 0.06
CA ALA A 155 6.32 -10.09 -0.80
C ALA A 155 6.46 -8.73 -0.14
N PHE A 156 7.69 -8.38 0.28
CA PHE A 156 7.98 -7.10 0.91
C PHE A 156 8.84 -6.25 0.00
N ASP A 157 8.36 -5.06 -0.31
CA ASP A 157 9.05 -4.03 -1.09
C ASP A 157 9.68 -3.00 -0.16
N GLY A 158 10.82 -2.47 -0.54
CA GLY A 158 11.50 -1.40 0.20
C GLY A 158 11.56 -0.08 -0.55
N GLU A 159 10.81 0.04 -1.66
CA GLU A 159 10.79 1.20 -2.54
C GLU A 159 9.38 1.48 -3.10
N GLU A 160 8.31 1.08 -2.39
CA GLU A 160 6.93 1.27 -2.84
C GLU A 160 6.60 2.74 -3.03
N GLU A 161 6.99 3.58 -2.07
CA GLU A 161 6.75 5.03 -2.04
C GLU A 161 7.49 5.80 -3.17
N THR A 162 8.37 5.09 -3.88
CA THR A 162 9.08 5.59 -5.07
C THR A 162 8.75 4.84 -6.35
N SER A 163 7.57 4.20 -6.40
CA SER A 163 7.04 3.43 -7.54
C SER A 163 7.76 2.09 -7.79
N SER A 164 8.28 1.47 -6.75
CA SER A 164 8.80 0.08 -6.75
C SER A 164 9.84 -0.22 -7.85
N PRO A 165 10.89 0.59 -8.05
CA PRO A 165 11.81 0.41 -9.16
C PRO A 165 12.53 -0.93 -9.14
N SER A 166 12.93 -1.43 -7.96
CA SER A 166 13.58 -2.74 -7.83
C SER A 166 12.61 -3.88 -8.11
N LEU A 167 11.35 -3.81 -7.66
CA LEU A 167 10.33 -4.81 -7.93
C LEU A 167 10.02 -4.88 -9.42
N ASN A 168 9.82 -3.73 -10.07
CA ASN A 168 9.58 -3.66 -11.50
C ASN A 168 10.75 -4.24 -12.29
N LYS A 169 11.99 -3.89 -11.96
CA LYS A 169 13.19 -4.40 -12.61
C LYS A 169 13.32 -5.91 -12.44
N PHE A 170 13.08 -6.42 -11.24
CA PHE A 170 13.13 -7.85 -10.96
C PHE A 170 12.07 -8.62 -11.76
N SER A 171 10.82 -8.13 -11.78
CA SER A 171 9.72 -8.78 -12.50
C SER A 171 9.97 -8.91 -14.02
N ILE A 172 10.65 -7.91 -14.60
CA ILE A 172 11.03 -7.91 -16.02
C ILE A 172 12.24 -8.81 -16.29
N ARG A 173 13.25 -8.77 -15.41
CA ARG A 173 14.49 -9.53 -15.59
C ARG A 173 14.32 -11.02 -15.37
N GLU A 174 13.52 -11.41 -14.38
CA GLU A 174 13.31 -12.79 -13.94
C GLU A 174 11.81 -13.12 -13.86
N PRO A 175 11.05 -13.03 -14.97
CA PRO A 175 9.58 -13.10 -14.92
C PRO A 175 9.06 -14.46 -14.42
N GLU A 176 9.72 -15.55 -14.77
CA GLU A 176 9.33 -16.90 -14.31
C GLU A 176 9.55 -17.06 -12.81
N LEU A 177 10.68 -16.60 -12.30
CA LEU A 177 10.98 -16.64 -10.88
C LEU A 177 10.05 -15.72 -10.10
N PHE A 178 9.80 -14.51 -10.59
CA PHE A 178 8.86 -13.58 -10.00
C PHE A 178 7.46 -14.21 -9.89
N GLN A 179 6.99 -14.80 -10.98
CA GLN A 179 5.69 -15.48 -11.00
C GLN A 179 5.63 -16.66 -10.02
N ASP A 180 6.70 -17.46 -9.90
CA ASP A 180 6.76 -18.57 -8.96
C ASP A 180 6.69 -18.08 -7.51
N LEU A 181 7.47 -17.04 -7.18
CA LEU A 181 7.52 -16.46 -5.83
C LEU A 181 6.20 -15.79 -5.43
N THR A 182 5.44 -15.24 -6.38
CA THR A 182 4.21 -14.47 -6.11
C THR A 182 2.92 -15.22 -6.42
N ARG A 183 2.98 -16.41 -7.06
CA ARG A 183 1.79 -17.20 -7.36
C ARG A 183 1.02 -17.55 -6.10
N ALA A 184 -0.25 -17.17 -6.05
CA ALA A 184 -1.16 -17.42 -4.94
C ALA A 184 -2.61 -17.45 -5.45
N ASP A 185 -3.54 -17.98 -4.64
CA ASP A 185 -4.97 -18.00 -4.93
C ASP A 185 -5.63 -16.68 -4.52
N LEU A 186 -5.09 -16.01 -3.51
CA LEU A 186 -5.56 -14.71 -3.02
C LEU A 186 -4.34 -13.86 -2.62
N CYS A 187 -4.40 -12.56 -2.94
CA CYS A 187 -3.45 -11.57 -2.46
C CYS A 187 -4.16 -10.57 -1.52
N LEU A 188 -3.63 -10.41 -0.31
CA LEU A 188 -3.98 -9.32 0.59
C LEU A 188 -2.93 -8.22 0.43
N TRP A 189 -3.37 -7.16 -0.24
CA TRP A 189 -2.53 -6.01 -0.59
C TRP A 189 -2.51 -4.98 0.54
N GLU A 190 -1.33 -4.59 0.96
CA GLU A 190 -1.03 -3.47 1.88
C GLU A 190 -2.00 -3.25 3.06
N ASN A 191 -2.69 -2.11 3.02
CA ASN A 191 -3.43 -1.53 4.13
C ASN A 191 -4.89 -1.98 4.18
N GLY A 192 -5.42 -2.07 5.39
CA GLY A 192 -6.85 -2.07 5.65
C GLY A 192 -7.29 -0.78 6.34
N ARG A 193 -8.55 -0.42 6.17
CA ARG A 193 -9.18 0.66 6.91
C ARG A 193 -10.35 0.13 7.73
N ARG A 194 -10.70 0.86 8.78
CA ARG A 194 -11.95 0.69 9.51
C ARG A 194 -12.75 1.98 9.40
N ASP A 195 -14.06 1.85 9.38
CA ASP A 195 -14.95 3.01 9.49
C ASP A 195 -15.05 3.50 10.96
N LYS A 196 -15.87 4.52 11.20
CA LYS A 196 -16.09 5.10 12.53
C LYS A 196 -16.70 4.09 13.52
N GLU A 197 -17.43 3.10 13.01
CA GLU A 197 -18.04 2.01 13.79
C GLU A 197 -17.09 0.81 13.99
N GLY A 198 -15.86 0.90 13.50
CA GLY A 198 -14.85 -0.15 13.63
C GLY A 198 -14.99 -1.29 12.63
N ARG A 199 -15.87 -1.18 11.61
CA ARG A 199 -16.05 -2.21 10.59
C ARG A 199 -14.88 -2.19 9.59
N PRO A 200 -14.28 -3.34 9.27
CA PRO A 200 -13.20 -3.40 8.29
C PRO A 200 -13.72 -3.13 6.88
N TRP A 201 -12.92 -2.44 6.08
CA TRP A 201 -13.17 -2.22 4.66
C TRP A 201 -12.41 -3.24 3.83
N ALA A 202 -13.10 -3.90 2.90
CA ALA A 202 -12.48 -4.69 1.85
C ALA A 202 -12.58 -3.94 0.52
N ARG A 203 -11.45 -3.76 -0.17
CA ARG A 203 -11.37 -3.19 -1.51
C ARG A 203 -11.02 -4.32 -2.47
N PHE A 204 -11.82 -4.49 -3.52
CA PHE A 204 -11.65 -5.55 -4.51
C PHE A 204 -10.95 -5.08 -5.79
N GLY A 205 -10.41 -3.87 -5.78
CA GLY A 205 -9.68 -3.30 -6.91
C GLY A 205 -9.06 -1.96 -6.56
N VAL A 206 -8.20 -1.50 -7.46
CA VAL A 206 -7.54 -0.19 -7.40
C VAL A 206 -7.81 0.58 -8.68
N ARG A 207 -7.73 1.90 -8.59
CA ARG A 207 -7.79 2.77 -9.78
C ARG A 207 -6.43 2.77 -10.48
N GLY A 208 -6.43 2.92 -11.80
CA GLY A 208 -5.23 3.23 -12.54
C GLY A 208 -4.70 4.62 -12.17
N SER A 209 -3.39 4.78 -12.19
CA SER A 209 -2.71 6.06 -12.02
C SER A 209 -1.64 6.23 -13.07
N ILE A 210 -1.57 7.40 -13.68
CA ILE A 210 -0.51 7.77 -14.63
C ILE A 210 0.06 9.11 -14.18
N SER A 211 1.36 9.17 -13.98
CA SER A 211 2.09 10.40 -13.72
C SER A 211 3.01 10.71 -14.89
N PHE A 212 3.05 11.96 -15.32
CA PHE A 212 3.95 12.41 -16.37
C PHE A 212 4.34 13.86 -16.18
N ASP A 213 5.51 14.22 -16.67
CA ASP A 213 5.98 15.59 -16.73
C ASP A 213 5.72 16.17 -18.12
N LEU A 214 5.04 17.32 -18.18
CA LEU A 214 4.80 18.03 -19.41
C LEU A 214 5.66 19.29 -19.44
N SER A 215 6.59 19.37 -20.39
CA SER A 215 7.46 20.52 -20.58
C SER A 215 7.32 21.11 -21.96
N VAL A 216 7.34 22.44 -22.05
CA VAL A 216 7.25 23.16 -23.33
C VAL A 216 8.43 24.10 -23.46
N LYS A 217 9.13 24.01 -24.59
CA LYS A 217 10.24 24.88 -24.93
C LYS A 217 9.96 25.58 -26.27
N THR A 218 9.86 26.91 -26.26
CA THR A 218 9.61 27.73 -27.44
C THR A 218 10.84 28.46 -27.95
N SER A 219 11.94 28.48 -27.22
CA SER A 219 13.22 29.08 -27.61
C SER A 219 14.40 28.30 -27.09
N LYS A 220 15.55 28.46 -27.74
CA LYS A 220 16.84 27.88 -27.30
C LYS A 220 17.54 28.67 -26.19
N LYS A 221 17.11 29.91 -25.93
CA LYS A 221 17.70 30.84 -24.96
C LYS A 221 16.63 31.74 -24.37
N ASP A 222 16.95 32.42 -23.29
CA ASP A 222 16.09 33.41 -22.67
C ASP A 222 15.80 34.56 -23.62
N ILE A 223 14.56 35.06 -23.53
CA ILE A 223 14.03 36.07 -24.43
C ILE A 223 13.54 37.25 -23.61
N HIS A 224 13.98 38.46 -24.00
CA HIS A 224 13.49 39.66 -23.38
C HIS A 224 11.99 39.88 -23.69
N ALA A 225 11.24 40.36 -22.72
CA ALA A 225 9.78 40.56 -22.80
C ALA A 225 9.30 41.33 -24.01
N ARG A 226 10.10 42.26 -24.56
CA ARG A 226 9.80 43.04 -25.80
C ARG A 226 9.54 42.16 -27.01
N MET A 227 9.99 40.91 -27.01
CA MET A 227 9.79 39.95 -28.09
C MET A 227 8.51 39.12 -27.92
N GLY A 228 7.73 39.34 -26.87
CA GLY A 228 6.55 38.54 -26.52
C GLY A 228 5.41 38.63 -27.55
N THR A 229 5.42 39.65 -28.43
CA THR A 229 4.46 39.77 -29.56
C THR A 229 4.87 38.95 -30.79
N ILE A 230 6.10 38.47 -30.85
CA ILE A 230 6.66 37.78 -32.02
C ILE A 230 6.96 36.33 -31.71
N ILE A 231 7.42 36.03 -30.48
CA ILE A 231 7.83 34.68 -30.07
C ILE A 231 6.73 34.02 -29.22
N PRO A 232 6.33 32.79 -29.55
CA PRO A 232 5.32 32.08 -28.77
C PRO A 232 5.72 31.92 -27.30
N SER A 233 4.82 32.24 -26.37
CA SER A 233 5.02 32.00 -24.93
C SER A 233 4.93 30.51 -24.59
N ALA A 234 5.96 29.98 -23.93
CA ALA A 234 5.97 28.61 -23.45
C ALA A 234 4.86 28.35 -22.41
N SER A 235 4.60 29.33 -21.53
CA SER A 235 3.53 29.26 -20.53
C SER A 235 2.16 29.11 -21.15
N TRP A 236 1.81 29.93 -22.14
CA TRP A 236 0.53 29.79 -22.80
C TRP A 236 0.39 28.49 -23.60
N ARG A 237 1.48 28.01 -24.22
CA ARG A 237 1.47 26.69 -24.89
C ARG A 237 1.23 25.57 -23.91
N LEU A 238 1.84 25.64 -22.72
CA LEU A 238 1.63 24.64 -21.66
C LEU A 238 0.19 24.69 -21.13
N ILE A 239 -0.36 25.87 -20.87
CA ILE A 239 -1.75 26.03 -20.41
C ILE A 239 -2.72 25.42 -21.42
N TRP A 240 -2.56 25.73 -22.73
CA TRP A 240 -3.43 25.16 -23.76
C TRP A 240 -3.27 23.67 -23.92
N ALA A 241 -2.05 23.13 -23.78
CA ALA A 241 -1.81 21.70 -23.77
C ALA A 241 -2.52 21.02 -22.60
N LEU A 242 -2.41 21.55 -21.37
CA LEU A 242 -3.11 21.03 -20.20
C LEU A 242 -4.65 21.11 -20.39
N ALA A 243 -5.17 22.24 -20.86
CA ALA A 243 -6.61 22.41 -21.11
C ALA A 243 -7.16 21.48 -22.20
N SER A 244 -6.31 20.96 -23.09
CA SER A 244 -6.73 19.97 -24.09
C SER A 244 -6.80 18.53 -23.56
N LEU A 245 -6.23 18.26 -22.38
CA LEU A 245 -6.22 16.92 -21.79
C LEU A 245 -7.49 16.62 -20.98
N LYS A 246 -8.14 17.67 -20.45
CA LYS A 246 -9.32 17.53 -19.59
C LYS A 246 -10.30 18.67 -19.86
N GLY A 247 -11.57 18.34 -20.05
CA GLY A 247 -12.63 19.31 -20.27
C GLY A 247 -13.10 20.01 -18.99
N GLU A 248 -13.85 21.10 -19.13
CA GLU A 248 -14.52 21.80 -18.02
C GLU A 248 -15.57 20.91 -17.32
N ASP A 249 -16.05 19.88 -18.01
CA ASP A 249 -16.93 18.83 -17.48
C ASP A 249 -16.17 17.78 -16.67
N GLU A 250 -14.89 18.00 -16.39
CA GLU A 250 -14.00 17.11 -15.64
C GLU A 250 -13.69 15.79 -16.33
N LYS A 251 -14.07 15.62 -17.59
CA LYS A 251 -13.73 14.41 -18.35
C LYS A 251 -12.37 14.55 -19.04
N ILE A 252 -11.66 13.42 -19.09
CA ILE A 252 -10.44 13.34 -19.88
C ILE A 252 -10.81 13.41 -21.37
N ALA A 253 -10.19 14.33 -22.09
CA ALA A 253 -10.49 14.62 -23.50
C ALA A 253 -9.57 13.86 -24.47
N ILE A 254 -8.79 12.90 -23.97
CA ILE A 254 -7.91 12.05 -24.78
C ILE A 254 -8.76 10.98 -25.46
N GLU A 255 -8.67 10.91 -26.80
CA GLU A 255 -9.37 9.90 -27.59
C GLU A 255 -8.98 8.48 -27.13
N GLY A 256 -9.99 7.60 -26.99
CA GLY A 256 -9.80 6.22 -26.56
C GLY A 256 -9.60 6.03 -25.05
N PHE A 257 -9.51 7.09 -24.25
CA PHE A 257 -9.23 6.97 -22.82
C PHE A 257 -10.27 6.12 -22.06
N TYR A 258 -11.52 6.15 -22.50
CA TYR A 258 -12.63 5.42 -21.85
C TYR A 258 -13.07 4.17 -22.59
N ASP A 259 -12.43 3.78 -23.71
CA ASP A 259 -12.88 2.67 -24.55
C ASP A 259 -12.93 1.33 -23.82
N ASP A 260 -11.98 1.07 -22.94
CA ASP A 260 -11.88 -0.16 -22.16
C ASP A 260 -12.55 -0.07 -20.77
N VAL A 261 -13.23 1.04 -20.46
CA VAL A 261 -13.91 1.21 -19.17
C VAL A 261 -15.14 0.30 -19.13
N ARG A 262 -15.12 -0.67 -18.23
CA ARG A 262 -16.23 -1.59 -18.01
C ARG A 262 -17.45 -0.82 -17.48
N PRO A 263 -18.64 -1.00 -18.07
CA PRO A 263 -19.84 -0.38 -17.53
C PRO A 263 -20.20 -0.92 -16.15
N VAL A 264 -20.83 -0.09 -15.34
CA VAL A 264 -21.35 -0.49 -14.03
C VAL A 264 -22.41 -1.57 -14.22
N THR A 265 -22.30 -2.67 -13.49
CA THR A 265 -23.25 -3.79 -13.52
C THR A 265 -24.27 -3.67 -12.40
N ARG A 266 -25.39 -4.42 -12.49
CA ARG A 266 -26.38 -4.47 -11.39
C ARG A 266 -25.78 -4.97 -10.08
N ALA A 267 -24.77 -5.85 -10.12
CA ALA A 267 -24.06 -6.31 -8.93
C ALA A 267 -23.26 -5.17 -8.28
N ASP A 268 -22.59 -4.34 -9.09
CA ASP A 268 -21.86 -3.16 -8.61
C ASP A 268 -22.84 -2.15 -7.96
N GLU A 269 -24.00 -1.91 -8.57
CA GLU A 269 -25.04 -1.02 -8.03
C GLU A 269 -25.51 -1.48 -6.64
N VAL A 270 -25.80 -2.77 -6.46
CA VAL A 270 -26.23 -3.32 -5.18
C VAL A 270 -25.17 -3.12 -4.09
N ILE A 271 -23.89 -3.28 -4.43
CA ILE A 271 -22.79 -3.04 -3.49
C ILE A 271 -22.72 -1.55 -3.15
N LEU A 272 -22.81 -0.66 -4.13
CA LEU A 272 -22.77 0.78 -3.95
C LEU A 272 -23.97 1.30 -3.12
N GLU A 273 -25.18 0.79 -3.37
CA GLU A 273 -26.39 1.12 -2.61
C GLU A 273 -26.26 0.73 -1.12
N ALA A 274 -25.59 -0.40 -0.85
CA ALA A 274 -25.35 -0.88 0.52
C ALA A 274 -24.18 -0.19 1.22
N PHE A 275 -23.35 0.57 0.50
CA PHE A 275 -22.15 1.19 1.03
C PHE A 275 -22.50 2.40 1.90
N PRO A 276 -22.04 2.44 3.15
CA PRO A 276 -22.31 3.56 4.06
C PRO A 276 -21.48 4.78 3.63
N TYR A 277 -22.11 5.69 2.90
CA TYR A 277 -21.49 6.93 2.44
C TYR A 277 -22.14 8.15 3.10
N ASP A 278 -21.35 8.94 3.82
CA ASP A 278 -21.76 10.17 4.48
C ASP A 278 -21.10 11.38 3.80
N GLU A 279 -21.77 11.91 2.78
CA GLU A 279 -21.31 13.04 1.99
C GLU A 279 -21.11 14.31 2.81
N GLU A 280 -22.04 14.59 3.72
CA GLU A 280 -21.98 15.80 4.54
C GLU A 280 -20.79 15.76 5.51
N SER A 281 -20.54 14.59 6.13
CA SER A 281 -19.35 14.39 6.95
C SER A 281 -18.07 14.55 6.14
N LEU A 282 -18.01 14.04 4.90
CA LEU A 282 -16.85 14.21 4.03
C LEU A 282 -16.61 15.67 3.68
N LYS A 283 -17.66 16.40 3.23
CA LYS A 283 -17.56 17.83 2.93
C LYS A 283 -17.08 18.64 4.12
N GLN A 284 -17.64 18.37 5.30
CA GLN A 284 -17.24 19.05 6.52
C GLN A 284 -15.77 18.78 6.90
N GLN A 285 -15.31 17.52 6.82
CA GLN A 285 -13.92 17.16 7.11
C GLN A 285 -12.92 17.80 6.16
N MET A 286 -13.30 17.94 4.89
CA MET A 286 -12.44 18.52 3.85
C MET A 286 -12.62 20.02 3.66
N GLY A 287 -13.58 20.65 4.37
CA GLY A 287 -13.87 22.08 4.21
C GLY A 287 -14.46 22.44 2.85
N LEU A 288 -15.19 21.52 2.20
CA LEU A 288 -15.78 21.69 0.88
C LEU A 288 -17.23 22.15 0.98
N SER A 289 -17.65 23.06 0.08
CA SER A 289 -19.06 23.44 -0.10
C SER A 289 -19.83 22.44 -0.96
N GLU A 290 -19.15 21.84 -1.93
CA GLU A 290 -19.72 20.87 -2.87
C GLU A 290 -18.67 19.86 -3.33
N LEU A 291 -19.10 18.71 -3.80
CA LEU A 291 -18.24 17.71 -4.46
C LEU A 291 -18.08 18.04 -5.94
N LEU A 292 -17.06 17.44 -6.56
CA LEU A 292 -16.76 17.60 -7.98
C LEU A 292 -18.00 17.30 -8.83
N ARG A 293 -18.38 18.21 -9.70
CA ARG A 293 -19.56 18.13 -10.58
C ARG A 293 -20.90 17.98 -9.85
N GLY A 294 -20.98 18.30 -8.55
CA GLY A 294 -22.19 18.06 -7.76
C GLY A 294 -22.57 16.57 -7.70
N THR A 295 -21.63 15.67 -8.01
CA THR A 295 -21.86 14.23 -7.97
C THR A 295 -22.01 13.76 -6.54
N ARG A 296 -22.93 12.85 -6.32
CA ARG A 296 -22.92 12.04 -5.10
C ARG A 296 -21.73 11.09 -5.20
N GLY A 297 -20.95 10.93 -4.14
CA GLY A 297 -19.71 10.17 -4.18
C GLY A 297 -19.82 8.71 -4.66
N LEU A 298 -21.03 8.21 -4.83
CA LEU A 298 -21.34 6.90 -5.42
C LEU A 298 -21.50 6.95 -6.95
N ASP A 299 -21.54 8.13 -7.55
CA ASP A 299 -21.68 8.31 -9.01
C ASP A 299 -20.29 8.38 -9.71
N LEU A 300 -19.23 8.18 -8.96
CA LEU A 300 -17.84 8.14 -9.39
C LEU A 300 -17.39 6.68 -9.56
#